data_076bb15ab0db08bfc905d1936efe932e
#
_entry.id   076bb15ab0db08bfc905d1936efe932e
#
_cell.length_a   1.000
_cell.length_b   1.000
_cell.length_c   1.000
_cell.angle_alpha   90.00
_cell.angle_beta   90.00
_cell.angle_gamma   90.00
#
_symmetry.space_group_name_H-M   'P 1'
#
loop_
_entity.id
_entity.type
_entity.pdbx_description
1 polymer ?
#
loop_
_entity_poly.entity_id
_entity_poly.type
_entity_poly.pdbx_seq_one_letter_code
_entity_poly.pdbx_strand_id
1 'polypeptide(L)'
;MAKTKQAKHEKALKKEEKRRARAAAAARSGDGATADEVGLDFARAWVTFPDPGDDEQLFRCDLTWLTSRWTCIFGSGCQGIQAGRADDGCCTLGAHFSDEEDEERVAQHVARLTPDLWQFHDVGTDSGWVEEDEDGERQTRRWQGSCIFQNRPGFAAGAGCSLHILALREGREPLETKPDVCWQLPVRRTYDWIDRPDDTQILQVTIGEYDRRGWGPGGHDLHWWCTSATSAHGAGDPVYVTYRPELTELMGEAGYAKLVELCEQRLAAQLPLAPHPADPKPPAAGTE
;
A
#
# COMPACT_ATOMS: atom_id res chain seq x y z
N MET A 1 -16.84 15.24 21.16
CA MET A 1 -16.04 14.98 19.93
C MET A 1 -14.53 14.85 20.21
N ALA A 2 -13.85 15.76 20.95
CA ALA A 2 -12.41 15.65 21.25
C ALA A 2 -11.99 14.36 21.99
N LYS A 3 -12.73 13.91 23.01
CA LYS A 3 -12.42 12.69 23.76
C LYS A 3 -12.48 11.40 22.92
N THR A 4 -13.28 11.36 21.87
CA THR A 4 -13.41 10.21 20.96
C THR A 4 -12.23 10.14 19.98
N LYS A 5 -11.75 11.29 19.48
CA LYS A 5 -10.54 11.37 18.66
C LYS A 5 -9.30 10.95 19.44
N GLN A 6 -9.17 11.39 20.70
CA GLN A 6 -8.04 11.04 21.57
C GLN A 6 -7.99 9.54 21.88
N ALA A 7 -9.14 8.90 22.15
CA ALA A 7 -9.20 7.46 22.41
C ALA A 7 -8.89 6.62 21.15
N LYS A 8 -9.37 7.02 19.96
CA LYS A 8 -9.01 6.39 18.69
C LYS A 8 -7.50 6.52 18.42
N HIS A 9 -6.93 7.68 18.73
CA HIS A 9 -5.51 7.94 18.56
C HIS A 9 -4.64 7.11 19.51
N GLU A 10 -5.00 7.01 20.81
CA GLU A 10 -4.28 6.14 21.76
C GLU A 10 -4.35 4.65 21.37
N LYS A 11 -5.48 4.19 20.82
CA LYS A 11 -5.62 2.80 20.32
C LYS A 11 -4.69 2.57 19.12
N ALA A 12 -4.61 3.54 18.19
CA ALA A 12 -3.72 3.49 17.04
C ALA A 12 -2.24 3.49 17.44
N LEU A 13 -1.84 4.32 18.41
CA LEU A 13 -0.47 4.35 18.95
C LEU A 13 -0.08 3.02 19.60
N LYS A 14 -0.95 2.43 20.42
CA LYS A 14 -0.70 1.12 21.05
C LYS A 14 -0.58 0.01 20.02
N LYS A 15 -1.42 0.03 18.96
CA LYS A 15 -1.35 -0.93 17.86
C LYS A 15 -0.02 -0.79 17.09
N GLU A 16 0.42 0.44 16.84
CA GLU A 16 1.69 0.72 16.17
C GLU A 16 2.89 0.32 17.02
N GLU A 17 2.86 0.58 18.34
CA GLU A 17 3.93 0.20 19.28
C GLU A 17 4.06 -1.33 19.38
N LYS A 18 2.93 -2.06 19.47
CA LYS A 18 2.89 -3.53 19.44
C LYS A 18 3.45 -4.06 18.11
N ARG A 19 3.14 -3.40 17.00
CA ARG A 19 3.63 -3.74 15.66
C ARG A 19 5.14 -3.48 15.53
N ARG A 20 5.64 -2.33 16.03
CA ARG A 20 7.09 -2.01 16.06
C ARG A 20 7.88 -3.01 16.90
N ALA A 21 7.34 -3.42 18.07
CA ALA A 21 7.97 -4.42 18.93
C ALA A 21 8.05 -5.79 18.24
N ARG A 22 7.01 -6.22 17.52
CA ARG A 22 7.01 -7.45 16.73
C ARG A 22 7.98 -7.38 15.54
N ALA A 23 8.05 -6.25 14.85
CA ALA A 23 8.99 -6.03 13.74
C ALA A 23 10.46 -6.05 14.20
N ALA A 24 10.77 -5.48 15.38
CA ALA A 24 12.11 -5.50 15.94
C ALA A 24 12.55 -6.92 16.36
N ALA A 25 11.60 -7.78 16.75
CA ALA A 25 11.89 -9.19 17.06
C ALA A 25 12.19 -10.04 15.82
N ALA A 26 11.57 -9.70 14.68
CA ALA A 26 11.72 -10.44 13.41
C ALA A 26 12.95 -10.03 12.59
N ALA A 27 13.51 -8.85 12.81
CA ALA A 27 14.71 -8.36 12.11
C ALA A 27 15.98 -9.22 12.34
N ARG A 28 15.84 -10.35 13.02
CA ARG A 28 16.92 -11.32 13.30
C ARG A 28 16.91 -12.58 12.44
N SER A 29 15.90 -12.78 11.58
CA SER A 29 15.84 -13.90 10.64
C SER A 29 16.14 -13.43 9.23
N GLY A 30 17.01 -14.13 8.53
CA GLY A 30 17.62 -13.72 7.28
C GLY A 30 16.65 -13.33 6.17
N ASP A 31 17.17 -12.56 5.24
CA ASP A 31 16.56 -12.04 4.02
C ASP A 31 15.91 -13.16 3.20
N GLY A 32 14.59 -13.25 3.21
CA GLY A 32 13.82 -14.18 2.36
C GLY A 32 13.69 -13.72 0.89
N ALA A 33 14.51 -12.75 0.46
CA ALA A 33 14.45 -12.16 -0.87
C ALA A 33 14.78 -13.17 -1.98
N THR A 34 14.03 -13.16 -3.07
CA THR A 34 14.33 -13.91 -4.29
C THR A 34 15.48 -13.25 -5.08
N ALA A 35 16.01 -13.96 -6.09
CA ALA A 35 17.18 -13.49 -6.85
C ALA A 35 16.96 -12.18 -7.65
N ASP A 36 15.69 -11.79 -7.86
CA ASP A 36 15.34 -10.54 -8.55
C ASP A 36 14.99 -9.38 -7.59
N GLU A 37 15.01 -9.63 -6.28
CA GLU A 37 14.74 -8.59 -5.29
C GLU A 37 16.03 -7.90 -4.83
N VAL A 38 15.95 -6.59 -4.65
CA VAL A 38 17.04 -5.81 -4.06
C VAL A 38 16.93 -5.83 -2.53
N GLY A 39 18.08 -5.70 -1.85
CA GLY A 39 18.11 -5.60 -0.39
C GLY A 39 17.33 -4.36 0.11
N LEU A 40 16.78 -4.44 1.32
CA LEU A 40 15.93 -3.38 1.89
C LEU A 40 16.73 -2.18 2.42
N ASP A 41 18.03 -2.38 2.69
CA ASP A 41 18.90 -1.36 3.27
C ASP A 41 19.65 -0.60 2.19
N PHE A 42 19.02 0.44 1.66
CA PHE A 42 19.62 1.36 0.71
C PHE A 42 19.32 2.81 1.07
N ALA A 43 20.15 3.73 0.57
CA ALA A 43 19.98 5.16 0.81
C ALA A 43 18.66 5.66 0.20
N ARG A 44 17.88 6.42 0.96
CA ARG A 44 16.64 7.03 0.51
C ARG A 44 16.71 8.54 0.62
N ALA A 45 16.18 9.23 -0.37
CA ALA A 45 15.97 10.67 -0.35
C ALA A 45 14.58 10.99 0.21
N TRP A 46 14.56 11.76 1.27
CA TRP A 46 13.33 12.21 1.91
C TRP A 46 13.15 13.71 1.76
N VAL A 47 11.91 14.16 1.62
CA VAL A 47 11.55 15.57 1.73
C VAL A 47 10.49 15.73 2.82
N THR A 48 10.58 16.84 3.57
CA THR A 48 9.56 17.23 4.53
C THR A 48 9.06 18.61 4.18
N PHE A 49 7.74 18.80 4.17
CA PHE A 49 7.11 20.09 3.88
C PHE A 49 5.82 20.25 4.68
N PRO A 50 5.43 21.48 5.04
CA PRO A 50 4.14 21.75 5.66
C PRO A 50 2.99 21.30 4.77
N ASP A 51 1.93 20.75 5.36
CA ASP A 51 0.71 20.52 4.61
C ASP A 51 0.08 21.86 4.20
N PRO A 52 -0.13 22.12 2.88
CA PRO A 52 -0.76 23.36 2.47
C PRO A 52 -2.22 23.53 2.90
N GLY A 53 -2.87 22.41 3.32
CA GLY A 53 -4.25 22.38 3.78
C GLY A 53 -4.43 22.37 5.29
N ASP A 54 -3.36 22.12 6.06
CA ASP A 54 -3.40 21.99 7.52
C ASP A 54 -2.08 22.46 8.16
N ASP A 55 -2.08 23.57 8.87
CA ASP A 55 -0.90 24.16 9.51
C ASP A 55 -0.40 23.39 10.75
N GLU A 56 -1.17 22.43 11.26
CA GLU A 56 -0.78 21.52 12.33
C GLU A 56 -0.17 20.20 11.81
N GLN A 57 0.04 20.08 10.49
CA GLN A 57 0.54 18.85 9.84
C GLN A 57 1.75 19.09 8.95
N LEU A 58 2.65 18.10 8.92
CA LEU A 58 3.76 17.99 7.96
C LEU A 58 3.63 16.71 7.16
N PHE A 59 3.96 16.78 5.88
CA PHE A 59 4.24 15.58 5.08
C PHE A 59 5.73 15.29 5.05
N ARG A 60 6.11 14.00 5.25
CA ARG A 60 7.44 13.47 5.03
C ARG A 60 7.37 12.39 3.96
N CYS A 61 7.89 12.66 2.77
CA CYS A 61 7.71 11.82 1.58
C CYS A 61 9.02 11.18 1.14
N ASP A 62 8.99 9.87 0.84
CA ASP A 62 10.09 9.09 0.27
C ASP A 62 10.19 9.36 -1.22
N LEU A 63 11.05 10.32 -1.62
CA LEU A 63 11.25 10.65 -3.03
C LEU A 63 11.93 9.51 -3.80
N THR A 64 12.70 8.64 -3.15
CA THR A 64 13.29 7.47 -3.80
C THR A 64 12.19 6.53 -4.31
N TRP A 65 11.22 6.23 -3.46
CA TRP A 65 10.07 5.41 -3.84
C TRP A 65 9.13 6.12 -4.82
N LEU A 66 8.73 7.34 -4.50
CA LEU A 66 7.73 8.07 -5.27
C LEU A 66 8.18 8.43 -6.69
N THR A 67 9.50 8.59 -6.91
CA THR A 67 10.06 8.78 -8.25
C THR A 67 10.51 7.48 -8.92
N SER A 68 10.36 6.31 -8.27
CA SER A 68 10.66 5.01 -8.86
C SER A 68 9.65 4.62 -9.94
N ARG A 69 10.05 3.73 -10.84
CA ARG A 69 9.25 3.26 -11.98
C ARG A 69 8.56 1.93 -11.71
N TRP A 70 8.14 1.76 -10.47
CA TRP A 70 7.38 0.59 -10.06
C TRP A 70 5.98 0.58 -10.69
N THR A 71 5.50 -0.63 -11.04
CA THR A 71 4.12 -0.86 -11.45
C THR A 71 3.62 -2.20 -10.93
N CYS A 72 2.30 -2.31 -10.72
CA CYS A 72 1.70 -3.59 -10.37
C CYS A 72 1.73 -4.52 -11.59
N ILE A 73 2.41 -5.66 -11.44
CA ILE A 73 2.53 -6.69 -12.49
C ILE A 73 1.68 -7.94 -12.20
N PHE A 74 0.59 -7.80 -11.43
CA PHE A 74 -0.37 -8.88 -11.24
C PHE A 74 -0.88 -9.39 -12.59
N GLY A 75 -0.84 -10.71 -12.80
CA GLY A 75 -1.17 -11.33 -14.09
C GLY A 75 -0.11 -11.20 -15.19
N SER A 76 1.00 -10.49 -14.97
CA SER A 76 2.05 -10.23 -15.97
C SER A 76 3.47 -10.51 -15.45
N GLY A 77 3.62 -11.34 -14.41
CA GLY A 77 4.92 -11.68 -13.83
C GLY A 77 4.97 -11.63 -12.30
N CYS A 78 3.89 -11.25 -11.64
CA CYS A 78 3.76 -11.34 -10.19
C CYS A 78 3.98 -12.80 -9.75
N GLN A 79 4.91 -13.01 -8.82
CA GLN A 79 5.17 -14.36 -8.28
C GLN A 79 4.27 -14.70 -7.09
N GLY A 80 3.47 -13.73 -6.64
CA GLY A 80 2.62 -13.88 -5.45
C GLY A 80 3.42 -13.87 -4.15
N ILE A 81 2.72 -13.63 -3.05
CA ILE A 81 3.33 -13.60 -1.71
C ILE A 81 3.48 -15.00 -1.10
N GLN A 82 2.94 -16.03 -1.74
CA GLN A 82 3.10 -17.44 -1.38
C GLN A 82 3.68 -18.20 -2.56
N ALA A 83 4.62 -19.09 -2.29
CA ALA A 83 5.24 -19.90 -3.32
C ALA A 83 4.20 -20.72 -4.10
N GLY A 84 4.29 -20.69 -5.44
CA GLY A 84 3.39 -21.41 -6.34
C GLY A 84 1.96 -20.85 -6.45
N ARG A 85 1.71 -19.63 -5.93
CA ARG A 85 0.39 -18.99 -5.91
C ARG A 85 0.42 -17.57 -6.50
N ALA A 86 1.06 -17.40 -7.63
CA ALA A 86 1.20 -16.12 -8.32
C ALA A 86 -0.14 -15.44 -8.67
N ASP A 87 -1.18 -16.23 -8.90
CA ASP A 87 -2.51 -15.74 -9.24
C ASP A 87 -3.28 -15.16 -8.04
N ASP A 88 -2.83 -15.40 -6.81
CA ASP A 88 -3.48 -14.90 -5.60
C ASP A 88 -3.05 -13.47 -5.25
N GLY A 89 -1.81 -13.09 -5.53
CA GLY A 89 -1.28 -11.75 -5.26
C GLY A 89 -1.25 -11.37 -3.77
N CYS A 90 -1.10 -10.08 -3.48
CA CYS A 90 -1.03 -9.55 -2.11
C CYS A 90 -2.38 -9.62 -1.35
N CYS A 91 -3.50 -9.79 -2.04
CA CYS A 91 -4.84 -9.91 -1.46
C CYS A 91 -5.08 -11.25 -0.74
N THR A 92 -4.15 -12.22 -0.80
CA THR A 92 -4.35 -13.58 -0.30
C THR A 92 -4.64 -13.63 1.20
N LEU A 93 -4.07 -12.72 1.97
CA LEU A 93 -4.17 -12.74 3.44
C LEU A 93 -5.48 -12.14 3.99
N GLY A 94 -6.36 -11.64 3.14
CA GLY A 94 -7.49 -10.82 3.56
C GLY A 94 -7.07 -9.37 3.80
N ALA A 95 -8.03 -8.52 4.13
CA ALA A 95 -7.82 -7.11 4.38
C ALA A 95 -8.48 -6.71 5.70
N HIS A 96 -7.68 -6.25 6.66
CA HIS A 96 -8.21 -5.63 7.88
C HIS A 96 -8.81 -4.28 7.55
N PHE A 97 -9.98 -3.99 8.10
CA PHE A 97 -10.59 -2.68 7.98
C PHE A 97 -9.86 -1.68 8.87
N SER A 98 -9.70 -0.46 8.37
CA SER A 98 -9.05 0.62 9.12
C SER A 98 -9.89 1.02 10.34
N ASP A 99 -11.20 1.06 10.17
CA ASP A 99 -12.22 1.34 11.18
C ASP A 99 -13.60 0.87 10.68
N GLU A 100 -14.65 1.21 11.42
CA GLU A 100 -16.04 0.86 11.11
C GLU A 100 -16.53 1.58 9.84
N GLU A 101 -16.08 2.82 9.60
CA GLU A 101 -16.45 3.61 8.41
C GLU A 101 -15.89 2.98 7.11
N ASP A 102 -14.65 2.43 7.16
CA ASP A 102 -14.07 1.68 6.03
C ASP A 102 -14.90 0.42 5.72
N GLU A 103 -15.29 -0.35 6.75
CA GLU A 103 -16.12 -1.53 6.55
C GLU A 103 -17.51 -1.17 5.98
N GLU A 104 -18.16 -0.12 6.53
CA GLU A 104 -19.47 0.35 6.05
C GLU A 104 -19.40 0.83 4.60
N ARG A 105 -18.35 1.56 4.23
CA ARG A 105 -18.11 1.99 2.85
C ARG A 105 -17.98 0.80 1.91
N VAL A 106 -17.17 -0.19 2.27
CA VAL A 106 -17.01 -1.43 1.48
C VAL A 106 -18.32 -2.19 1.38
N ALA A 107 -19.12 -2.27 2.45
CA ALA A 107 -20.43 -2.95 2.46
C ALA A 107 -21.39 -2.39 1.42
N GLN A 108 -21.40 -1.05 1.21
CA GLN A 108 -22.23 -0.40 0.19
C GLN A 108 -21.89 -0.87 -1.23
N HIS A 109 -20.59 -1.17 -1.49
CA HIS A 109 -20.14 -1.68 -2.78
C HIS A 109 -20.35 -3.19 -2.91
N VAL A 110 -20.19 -3.95 -1.82
CA VAL A 110 -20.49 -5.38 -1.80
C VAL A 110 -21.94 -5.65 -2.15
N ALA A 111 -22.87 -4.83 -1.65
CA ALA A 111 -24.30 -4.93 -1.99
C ALA A 111 -24.62 -4.76 -3.49
N ARG A 112 -23.67 -4.27 -4.29
CA ARG A 112 -23.77 -4.06 -5.75
C ARG A 112 -23.06 -5.13 -6.56
N LEU A 113 -22.27 -6.00 -5.90
CA LEU A 113 -21.66 -7.13 -6.56
C LEU A 113 -22.72 -8.16 -6.96
N THR A 114 -22.57 -8.69 -8.16
CA THR A 114 -23.43 -9.71 -8.73
C THR A 114 -22.65 -11.01 -8.98
N PRO A 115 -23.32 -12.17 -9.15
CA PRO A 115 -22.63 -13.44 -9.39
C PRO A 115 -21.74 -13.46 -10.64
N ASP A 116 -21.99 -12.58 -11.62
CA ASP A 116 -21.14 -12.44 -12.81
C ASP A 116 -19.88 -11.61 -12.54
N LEU A 117 -19.85 -10.81 -11.47
CA LEU A 117 -18.69 -10.00 -11.06
C LEU A 117 -17.85 -10.67 -9.98
N TRP A 118 -18.49 -11.42 -9.11
CA TRP A 118 -17.90 -11.97 -7.90
C TRP A 118 -18.07 -13.49 -7.86
N GLN A 119 -16.99 -14.22 -8.04
CA GLN A 119 -16.97 -15.67 -8.14
C GLN A 119 -17.59 -16.37 -6.91
N PHE A 120 -17.39 -15.82 -5.73
CA PHE A 120 -17.85 -16.37 -4.46
C PHE A 120 -19.06 -15.61 -3.88
N HIS A 121 -19.88 -15.03 -4.76
CA HIS A 121 -21.04 -14.22 -4.39
C HIS A 121 -21.97 -14.94 -3.41
N ASP A 122 -22.41 -16.16 -3.73
CA ASP A 122 -23.35 -16.91 -2.91
C ASP A 122 -22.75 -17.24 -1.53
N VAL A 123 -21.47 -17.62 -1.49
CA VAL A 123 -20.76 -17.87 -0.23
C VAL A 123 -20.69 -16.61 0.62
N GLY A 124 -20.32 -15.49 0.02
CA GLY A 124 -20.23 -14.21 0.74
C GLY A 124 -21.56 -13.67 1.20
N THR A 125 -22.62 -13.92 0.43
CA THR A 125 -23.99 -13.51 0.78
C THR A 125 -24.59 -14.39 1.88
N ASP A 126 -24.42 -15.71 1.79
CA ASP A 126 -25.03 -16.66 2.72
C ASP A 126 -24.28 -16.79 4.04
N SER A 127 -22.94 -16.75 3.98
CA SER A 127 -22.07 -16.99 5.14
C SER A 127 -21.33 -15.75 5.64
N GLY A 128 -21.51 -14.61 4.98
CA GLY A 128 -20.81 -13.35 5.25
C GLY A 128 -19.44 -13.26 4.57
N TRP A 129 -19.06 -12.07 4.23
CA TRP A 129 -17.79 -11.70 3.56
C TRP A 129 -16.75 -11.09 4.51
N VAL A 130 -17.09 -10.97 5.80
CA VAL A 130 -16.22 -10.52 6.89
C VAL A 130 -15.97 -11.67 7.85
N GLU A 131 -14.78 -11.70 8.42
CA GLU A 131 -14.40 -12.58 9.53
C GLU A 131 -13.62 -11.79 10.58
N GLU A 132 -13.51 -12.34 11.79
CA GLU A 132 -12.59 -11.84 12.82
C GLU A 132 -11.33 -12.70 12.80
N ASP A 133 -10.16 -12.06 12.96
CA ASP A 133 -8.90 -12.74 13.14
C ASP A 133 -8.70 -13.22 14.58
N GLU A 134 -7.54 -13.83 14.86
CA GLU A 134 -7.20 -14.35 16.20
C GLU A 134 -7.11 -13.26 17.29
N ASP A 135 -6.88 -12.02 16.89
CA ASP A 135 -6.84 -10.85 17.79
C ASP A 135 -8.22 -10.16 17.92
N GLY A 136 -9.28 -10.68 17.23
CA GLY A 136 -10.62 -10.13 17.20
C GLY A 136 -10.77 -8.90 16.27
N GLU A 137 -9.80 -8.66 15.39
CA GLU A 137 -9.86 -7.58 14.42
C GLU A 137 -10.66 -8.02 13.18
N ARG A 138 -11.51 -7.13 12.67
CA ARG A 138 -12.38 -7.43 11.53
C ARG A 138 -11.60 -7.29 10.22
N GLN A 139 -11.76 -8.31 9.34
CA GLN A 139 -11.13 -8.36 8.02
C GLN A 139 -12.05 -8.97 6.98
N THR A 140 -11.71 -8.79 5.70
CA THR A 140 -12.37 -9.55 4.63
C THR A 140 -12.09 -11.04 4.80
N ARG A 141 -13.16 -11.86 4.67
CA ARG A 141 -13.06 -13.32 4.83
C ARG A 141 -12.05 -13.93 3.87
N ARG A 142 -11.31 -14.91 4.37
CA ARG A 142 -10.49 -15.80 3.54
C ARG A 142 -11.31 -17.03 3.16
N TRP A 143 -11.37 -17.30 1.88
CA TRP A 143 -12.08 -18.45 1.34
C TRP A 143 -11.20 -19.22 0.36
N GLN A 144 -11.06 -20.53 0.57
CA GLN A 144 -10.18 -21.39 -0.24
C GLN A 144 -8.75 -20.82 -0.37
N GLY A 145 -8.21 -20.31 0.74
CA GLY A 145 -6.83 -19.87 0.85
C GLY A 145 -6.54 -18.43 0.39
N SER A 146 -7.55 -17.65 0.04
CA SER A 146 -7.38 -16.25 -0.37
C SER A 146 -8.59 -15.40 0.00
N CYS A 147 -8.51 -14.08 -0.17
CA CYS A 147 -9.62 -13.17 0.05
C CYS A 147 -10.85 -13.60 -0.78
N ILE A 148 -12.04 -13.56 -0.16
CA ILE A 148 -13.30 -13.95 -0.79
C ILE A 148 -13.65 -13.10 -2.02
N PHE A 149 -13.17 -11.85 -2.07
CA PHE A 149 -13.37 -10.95 -3.22
C PHE A 149 -12.43 -11.23 -4.38
N GLN A 150 -11.46 -12.12 -4.22
CA GLN A 150 -10.54 -12.44 -5.30
C GLN A 150 -11.10 -13.53 -6.22
N ASN A 151 -11.50 -13.14 -7.43
CA ASN A 151 -11.82 -14.06 -8.52
C ASN A 151 -10.56 -14.82 -8.95
N ARG A 152 -10.69 -16.12 -9.15
CA ARG A 152 -9.59 -17.00 -9.56
C ARG A 152 -9.42 -16.95 -11.10
N PRO A 153 -8.24 -17.38 -11.61
CA PRO A 153 -8.03 -17.55 -13.05
C PRO A 153 -9.12 -18.38 -13.70
N GLY A 154 -9.60 -17.91 -14.86
CA GLY A 154 -10.69 -18.57 -15.61
C GLY A 154 -12.10 -18.12 -15.24
N PHE A 155 -12.29 -17.28 -14.22
CA PHE A 155 -13.58 -16.64 -13.97
C PHE A 155 -13.93 -15.64 -15.09
N ALA A 156 -15.19 -15.60 -15.52
CA ALA A 156 -15.60 -14.85 -16.71
C ALA A 156 -15.35 -13.33 -16.62
N ALA A 157 -15.49 -12.72 -15.41
CA ALA A 157 -15.19 -11.31 -15.22
C ALA A 157 -13.68 -10.99 -15.17
N GLY A 158 -12.84 -12.01 -15.16
CA GLY A 158 -11.40 -11.89 -15.01
C GLY A 158 -10.92 -12.27 -13.60
N ALA A 159 -9.63 -12.63 -13.50
CA ALA A 159 -8.95 -12.86 -12.24
C ALA A 159 -8.67 -11.55 -11.53
N GLY A 160 -8.68 -11.57 -10.18
CA GLY A 160 -8.40 -10.40 -9.36
C GLY A 160 -9.57 -9.95 -8.51
N CYS A 161 -9.44 -8.79 -7.87
CA CYS A 161 -10.42 -8.30 -6.91
C CYS A 161 -11.75 -7.91 -7.57
N SER A 162 -12.86 -8.52 -7.18
CA SER A 162 -14.21 -8.21 -7.69
C SER A 162 -14.63 -6.76 -7.38
N LEU A 163 -14.18 -6.19 -6.25
CA LEU A 163 -14.42 -4.78 -5.93
C LEU A 163 -13.67 -3.85 -6.90
N HIS A 164 -12.44 -4.20 -7.28
CA HIS A 164 -11.70 -3.46 -8.30
C HIS A 164 -12.40 -3.54 -9.67
N ILE A 165 -12.84 -4.74 -10.05
CA ILE A 165 -13.58 -4.95 -11.32
C ILE A 165 -14.88 -4.14 -11.33
N LEU A 166 -15.61 -4.09 -10.20
CA LEU A 166 -16.81 -3.28 -10.03
C LEU A 166 -16.51 -1.80 -10.28
N ALA A 167 -15.45 -1.24 -9.64
CA ALA A 167 -15.06 0.15 -9.82
C ALA A 167 -14.83 0.47 -11.31
N LEU A 168 -14.02 -0.33 -11.99
CA LEU A 168 -13.73 -0.12 -13.41
C LEU A 168 -14.98 -0.19 -14.29
N ARG A 169 -15.91 -1.12 -14.03
CA ARG A 169 -17.19 -1.21 -14.78
C ARG A 169 -18.08 0.01 -14.57
N GLU A 170 -18.00 0.64 -13.42
CA GLU A 170 -18.79 1.83 -13.08
C GLU A 170 -18.10 3.15 -13.45
N GLY A 171 -16.87 3.08 -14.02
CA GLY A 171 -16.08 4.26 -14.33
C GLY A 171 -15.62 5.01 -13.08
N ARG A 172 -15.40 4.30 -11.97
CA ARG A 172 -14.90 4.82 -10.69
C ARG A 172 -13.44 4.48 -10.48
N GLU A 173 -12.80 5.20 -9.58
CA GLU A 173 -11.48 4.83 -9.10
C GLU A 173 -11.55 3.62 -8.16
N PRO A 174 -10.64 2.63 -8.27
CA PRO A 174 -10.65 1.44 -7.42
C PRO A 174 -10.53 1.73 -5.92
N LEU A 175 -9.97 2.86 -5.53
CA LEU A 175 -9.88 3.28 -4.13
C LEU A 175 -11.26 3.51 -3.49
N GLU A 176 -12.28 3.88 -4.27
CA GLU A 176 -13.62 4.11 -3.76
C GLU A 176 -14.28 2.83 -3.24
N THR A 177 -13.95 1.68 -3.85
CA THR A 177 -14.67 0.42 -3.62
C THR A 177 -13.91 -0.57 -2.73
N LYS A 178 -12.60 -0.46 -2.63
CA LYS A 178 -11.73 -1.39 -1.92
C LYS A 178 -11.53 -0.99 -0.46
N PRO A 179 -11.26 -1.95 0.45
CA PRO A 179 -10.77 -1.62 1.79
C PRO A 179 -9.53 -0.72 1.75
N ASP A 180 -9.37 0.14 2.74
CA ASP A 180 -8.29 1.13 2.80
C ASP A 180 -6.90 0.51 2.64
N VAL A 181 -6.63 -0.59 3.33
CA VAL A 181 -5.35 -1.29 3.22
C VAL A 181 -5.10 -1.82 1.80
N CYS A 182 -6.16 -2.17 1.06
CA CYS A 182 -6.04 -2.73 -0.27
C CYS A 182 -5.71 -1.69 -1.34
N TRP A 183 -6.31 -0.50 -1.25
CA TRP A 183 -6.05 0.52 -2.27
C TRP A 183 -4.76 1.29 -1.97
N GLN A 184 -4.36 1.41 -0.71
CA GLN A 184 -3.11 2.08 -0.34
C GLN A 184 -1.86 1.32 -0.79
N LEU A 185 -1.90 -0.03 -0.88
CA LEU A 185 -0.75 -0.81 -1.31
C LEU A 185 -0.34 -0.45 -2.75
N PRO A 186 0.95 -0.24 -3.02
CA PRO A 186 2.12 -0.41 -2.14
C PRO A 186 2.63 0.89 -1.48
N VAL A 187 1.79 1.87 -1.30
CA VAL A 187 2.13 3.09 -0.56
C VAL A 187 1.84 2.87 0.92
N ARG A 188 2.78 3.24 1.76
CA ARG A 188 2.64 3.19 3.22
C ARG A 188 2.46 4.58 3.78
N ARG A 189 1.42 4.77 4.60
CA ARG A 189 1.21 5.96 5.40
C ARG A 189 1.42 5.64 6.87
N THR A 190 2.21 6.46 7.57
CA THR A 190 2.38 6.39 9.02
C THR A 190 2.30 7.77 9.64
N TYR A 191 2.03 7.82 10.95
CA TYR A 191 1.83 9.04 11.71
C TYR A 191 2.77 9.07 12.89
N ASP A 192 3.44 10.22 13.10
CA ASP A 192 4.31 10.47 14.23
C ASP A 192 4.06 11.90 14.75
N TRP A 193 3.93 12.06 16.07
CA TRP A 193 3.90 13.38 16.69
C TRP A 193 5.33 13.86 16.92
N ILE A 194 5.65 15.05 16.43
CA ILE A 194 6.97 15.66 16.54
C ILE A 194 6.89 16.83 17.51
N ASP A 195 7.71 16.77 18.56
CA ASP A 195 7.82 17.87 19.54
C ASP A 195 8.48 19.10 18.89
N ARG A 196 7.93 20.29 19.17
CA ARG A 196 8.47 21.57 18.74
C ARG A 196 9.20 22.25 19.92
N PRO A 197 10.12 23.19 19.63
CA PRO A 197 10.85 23.94 20.68
C PRO A 197 9.98 24.80 21.59
N ASP A 198 8.74 25.08 21.20
CA ASP A 198 7.74 25.87 21.93
C ASP A 198 6.80 25.01 22.78
N ASP A 199 7.19 23.76 23.08
CA ASP A 199 6.41 22.75 23.82
C ASP A 199 5.08 22.36 23.16
N THR A 200 4.89 22.69 21.89
CA THR A 200 3.78 22.18 21.07
C THR A 200 4.20 20.93 20.28
N GLN A 201 3.23 20.26 19.68
CA GLN A 201 3.47 19.12 18.78
C GLN A 201 2.90 19.39 17.40
N ILE A 202 3.50 18.80 16.38
CA ILE A 202 2.97 18.79 15.00
C ILE A 202 2.84 17.35 14.52
N LEU A 203 1.76 17.06 13.81
CA LEU A 203 1.57 15.74 13.22
C LEU A 203 2.45 15.59 11.96
N GLN A 204 3.34 14.61 11.95
CA GLN A 204 4.06 14.21 10.75
C GLN A 204 3.39 12.99 10.11
N VAL A 205 2.91 13.18 8.88
CA VAL A 205 2.38 12.10 8.04
C VAL A 205 3.50 11.67 7.09
N THR A 206 3.96 10.43 7.25
CA THR A 206 5.02 9.88 6.39
C THR A 206 4.39 9.05 5.28
N ILE A 207 4.72 9.38 4.03
CA ILE A 207 4.31 8.68 2.80
C ILE A 207 5.54 8.02 2.19
N GLY A 208 5.53 6.70 2.07
CA GLY A 208 6.68 5.95 1.56
C GLY A 208 6.33 4.59 0.98
N GLU A 209 7.35 3.81 0.73
CA GLU A 209 7.23 2.45 0.22
C GLU A 209 6.65 1.50 1.27
N TYR A 210 5.70 0.66 0.85
CA TYR A 210 5.26 -0.48 1.63
C TYR A 210 6.17 -1.67 1.32
N ASP A 211 7.38 -1.65 1.87
CA ASP A 211 8.33 -2.76 1.72
C ASP A 211 7.94 -3.97 2.60
N ARG A 212 8.71 -5.05 2.55
CA ARG A 212 8.45 -6.27 3.35
C ARG A 212 8.26 -5.99 4.83
N ARG A 213 8.98 -5.03 5.41
CA ARG A 213 8.87 -4.63 6.82
C ARG A 213 7.50 -4.06 7.17
N GLY A 214 6.77 -3.57 6.18
CA GLY A 214 5.39 -3.12 6.34
C GLY A 214 4.43 -4.20 6.81
N TRP A 215 4.69 -5.45 6.43
CA TRP A 215 3.91 -6.62 6.83
C TRP A 215 4.18 -7.10 8.26
N GLY A 216 5.10 -6.44 8.98
CA GLY A 216 5.52 -6.89 10.30
C GLY A 216 6.41 -8.15 10.24
N PRO A 217 6.42 -8.99 11.30
CA PRO A 217 7.27 -10.16 11.39
C PRO A 217 7.15 -11.14 10.20
N GLY A 218 5.93 -11.32 9.68
CA GLY A 218 5.66 -12.22 8.54
C GLY A 218 6.15 -11.69 7.19
N GLY A 219 6.57 -10.43 7.12
CA GLY A 219 7.03 -9.84 5.85
C GLY A 219 8.29 -10.50 5.29
N HIS A 220 9.17 -10.97 6.18
CA HIS A 220 10.38 -11.70 5.79
C HIS A 220 10.09 -13.13 5.28
N ASP A 221 8.92 -13.69 5.62
CA ASP A 221 8.50 -15.01 5.20
C ASP A 221 7.74 -14.99 3.85
N LEU A 222 7.46 -13.81 3.31
CA LEU A 222 6.84 -13.67 1.98
C LEU A 222 7.75 -14.29 0.93
N HIS A 223 7.17 -15.13 0.06
CA HIS A 223 7.91 -15.76 -1.05
C HIS A 223 8.55 -14.73 -1.98
N TRP A 224 7.82 -13.65 -2.27
CA TRP A 224 8.25 -12.57 -3.17
C TRP A 224 7.52 -11.27 -2.80
N TRP A 225 8.17 -10.12 -3.03
CA TRP A 225 7.52 -8.84 -2.81
C TRP A 225 7.87 -7.84 -3.91
N CYS A 226 6.84 -7.29 -4.55
CA CYS A 226 6.97 -6.54 -5.79
C CYS A 226 7.74 -5.21 -5.65
N THR A 227 7.72 -4.55 -4.49
CA THR A 227 8.35 -3.23 -4.38
C THR A 227 9.88 -3.30 -4.43
N SER A 228 10.47 -4.42 -4.02
CA SER A 228 11.90 -4.68 -4.12
C SER A 228 12.31 -5.46 -5.37
N ALA A 229 11.36 -5.98 -6.15
CA ALA A 229 11.63 -6.85 -7.29
C ALA A 229 11.91 -6.04 -8.57
N THR A 230 13.08 -6.25 -9.19
CA THR A 230 13.46 -5.55 -10.44
C THR A 230 12.50 -5.80 -11.59
N SER A 231 11.82 -6.96 -11.59
CA SER A 231 10.79 -7.31 -12.59
C SER A 231 9.53 -6.42 -12.50
N ALA A 232 9.28 -5.80 -11.35
CA ALA A 232 8.15 -4.89 -11.16
C ALA A 232 8.51 -3.41 -11.43
N HIS A 233 9.77 -3.14 -11.77
CA HIS A 233 10.26 -1.81 -12.12
C HIS A 233 10.61 -1.77 -13.61
N GLY A 234 10.05 -0.83 -14.34
CA GLY A 234 10.13 -0.80 -15.81
C GLY A 234 10.37 0.60 -16.39
N ALA A 235 9.91 0.79 -17.61
CA ALA A 235 9.99 2.06 -18.34
C ALA A 235 8.74 2.94 -18.18
N GLY A 236 7.81 2.58 -17.30
CA GLY A 236 6.58 3.32 -17.07
C GLY A 236 6.78 4.67 -16.37
N ASP A 237 5.69 5.37 -16.13
CA ASP A 237 5.68 6.62 -15.36
C ASP A 237 6.03 6.35 -13.89
N PRO A 238 6.60 7.33 -13.18
CA PRO A 238 6.90 7.21 -11.75
C PRO A 238 5.65 6.99 -10.88
N VAL A 239 5.86 6.38 -9.70
CA VAL A 239 4.78 6.10 -8.73
C VAL A 239 3.95 7.35 -8.40
N TYR A 240 4.58 8.52 -8.22
CA TYR A 240 3.82 9.75 -7.93
C TYR A 240 2.83 10.14 -9.03
N VAL A 241 3.04 9.71 -10.28
CA VAL A 241 2.12 9.93 -11.41
C VAL A 241 1.07 8.83 -11.47
N THR A 242 1.51 7.55 -11.43
CA THR A 242 0.61 6.39 -11.59
C THR A 242 -0.32 6.18 -10.41
N TYR A 243 0.06 6.64 -9.20
CA TYR A 243 -0.71 6.57 -7.95
C TYR A 243 -1.33 7.92 -7.56
N ARG A 244 -1.62 8.76 -8.56
CA ARG A 244 -2.24 10.07 -8.33
C ARG A 244 -3.53 9.99 -7.51
N PRO A 245 -4.52 9.13 -7.81
CA PRO A 245 -5.76 9.06 -7.05
C PRO A 245 -5.52 8.73 -5.58
N GLU A 246 -4.71 7.71 -5.31
CA GLU A 246 -4.39 7.26 -3.96
C GLU A 246 -3.59 8.30 -3.17
N LEU A 247 -2.60 8.93 -3.80
CA LEU A 247 -1.81 9.99 -3.17
C LEU A 247 -2.64 11.24 -2.90
N THR A 248 -3.57 11.57 -3.79
CA THR A 248 -4.52 12.68 -3.57
C THR A 248 -5.45 12.39 -2.39
N GLU A 249 -5.95 11.16 -2.26
CA GLU A 249 -6.76 10.75 -1.11
C GLU A 249 -5.97 10.78 0.20
N LEU A 250 -4.69 10.40 0.17
CA LEU A 250 -3.81 10.37 1.34
C LEU A 250 -3.37 11.76 1.81
N MET A 251 -3.26 12.74 0.91
CA MET A 251 -2.59 14.03 1.15
C MET A 251 -3.48 15.24 0.89
N GLY A 252 -4.66 15.06 0.30
CA GLY A 252 -5.46 16.14 -0.27
C GLY A 252 -4.85 16.72 -1.56
N GLU A 253 -5.65 17.42 -2.34
CA GLU A 253 -5.23 18.02 -3.62
C GLU A 253 -4.02 18.95 -3.47
N ALA A 254 -3.99 19.78 -2.43
CA ALA A 254 -2.91 20.74 -2.22
C ALA A 254 -1.60 20.06 -1.80
N GLY A 255 -1.67 19.05 -0.93
CA GLY A 255 -0.53 18.24 -0.52
C GLY A 255 0.06 17.46 -1.68
N TYR A 256 -0.80 16.82 -2.50
CA TYR A 256 -0.37 16.12 -3.71
C TYR A 256 0.26 17.07 -4.74
N ALA A 257 -0.33 18.23 -5.00
CA ALA A 257 0.25 19.20 -5.93
C ALA A 257 1.66 19.64 -5.50
N LYS A 258 1.87 19.87 -4.19
CA LYS A 258 3.20 20.17 -3.66
C LYS A 258 4.17 19.00 -3.79
N LEU A 259 3.72 17.77 -3.58
CA LEU A 259 4.53 16.57 -3.80
C LEU A 259 4.99 16.47 -5.26
N VAL A 260 4.09 16.68 -6.24
CA VAL A 260 4.41 16.67 -7.68
C VAL A 260 5.53 17.66 -8.00
N GLU A 261 5.40 18.92 -7.54
CA GLU A 261 6.44 19.94 -7.72
C GLU A 261 7.81 19.45 -7.22
N LEU A 262 7.87 18.84 -6.03
CA LEU A 262 9.12 18.36 -5.42
C LEU A 262 9.69 17.15 -6.16
N CYS A 263 8.85 16.24 -6.66
CA CYS A 263 9.28 15.11 -7.49
C CYS A 263 9.86 15.59 -8.83
N GLU A 264 9.20 16.55 -9.49
CA GLU A 264 9.67 17.14 -10.75
C GLU A 264 10.99 17.89 -10.56
N GLN A 265 11.14 18.68 -9.50
CA GLN A 265 12.39 19.35 -9.15
C GLN A 265 13.53 18.35 -8.95
N ARG A 266 13.26 17.22 -8.25
CA ARG A 266 14.24 16.15 -8.07
C ARG A 266 14.67 15.55 -9.41
N LEU A 267 13.72 15.21 -10.27
CA LEU A 267 14.01 14.60 -11.57
C LEU A 267 14.76 15.56 -12.50
N ALA A 268 14.42 16.86 -12.47
CA ALA A 268 15.09 17.90 -13.26
C ALA A 268 16.51 18.21 -12.80
N ALA A 269 16.83 18.00 -11.52
CA ALA A 269 18.15 18.27 -10.96
C ALA A 269 19.27 17.39 -11.52
N GLN A 270 18.95 16.31 -12.25
CA GLN A 270 19.88 15.34 -12.85
C GLN A 270 20.98 14.82 -11.89
N LEU A 271 20.77 14.98 -10.60
CA LEU A 271 21.66 14.47 -9.58
C LEU A 271 21.27 13.01 -9.28
N PRO A 272 22.23 12.07 -9.26
CA PRO A 272 21.97 10.67 -8.93
C PRO A 272 21.71 10.51 -7.42
N LEU A 273 20.72 11.23 -6.89
CA LEU A 273 20.38 11.23 -5.46
C LEU A 273 19.53 10.01 -5.14
N ALA A 274 20.17 8.94 -4.72
CA ALA A 274 19.54 7.72 -4.22
C ALA A 274 18.35 7.27 -5.09
N PRO A 275 18.54 6.83 -6.35
CA PRO A 275 17.47 6.20 -7.13
C PRO A 275 17.05 4.90 -6.46
N HIS A 276 15.84 4.43 -6.74
CA HIS A 276 15.43 3.12 -6.24
C HIS A 276 16.29 2.03 -6.89
N PRO A 277 16.93 1.12 -6.11
CA PRO A 277 17.89 0.16 -6.66
C PRO A 277 17.27 -0.89 -7.59
N ALA A 278 15.95 -1.10 -7.51
CA ALA A 278 15.23 -1.98 -8.43
C ALA A 278 14.89 -1.31 -9.76
N ASP A 279 14.98 0.01 -9.88
CA ASP A 279 14.75 0.71 -11.14
C ASP A 279 15.79 0.31 -12.20
N PRO A 280 15.41 0.27 -13.49
CA PRO A 280 16.34 0.05 -14.58
C PRO A 280 17.50 1.06 -14.52
N LYS A 281 18.74 0.55 -14.56
CA LYS A 281 19.90 1.44 -14.63
C LYS A 281 19.87 2.20 -15.96
N PRO A 282 20.13 3.53 -15.95
CA PRO A 282 20.30 4.25 -17.21
C PRO A 282 21.41 3.56 -18.02
N PRO A 283 21.28 3.52 -19.37
CA PRO A 283 22.34 3.00 -20.22
C PRO A 283 23.65 3.72 -19.85
N ALA A 284 24.73 2.94 -19.69
CA ALA A 284 26.05 3.52 -19.43
C ALA A 284 26.31 4.57 -20.51
N ALA A 285 26.65 5.80 -20.08
CA ALA A 285 27.03 6.85 -21.04
C ALA A 285 28.15 6.25 -21.92
N GLY A 286 27.85 6.09 -23.20
CA GLY A 286 28.78 5.50 -24.16
C GLY A 286 30.06 6.31 -24.10
N THR A 287 31.18 5.64 -23.86
CA THR A 287 32.51 6.17 -24.18
C THR A 287 32.58 6.23 -25.70
N GLU A 288 32.22 7.41 -26.27
CA GLU A 288 32.65 7.76 -27.62
C GLU A 288 34.15 8.06 -27.64
#